data_e32ebd28898a3a71d822990bf211c7cf
#
_entry.id   e32ebd28898a3a71d822990bf211c7cf
#
_cell.length_a   1.000
_cell.length_b   1.000
_cell.length_c   1.000
_cell.angle_alpha   90.00
_cell.angle_beta   90.00
_cell.angle_gamma   90.00
#
_symmetry.space_group_name_H-M   'P 1'
#
loop_
_entity.id
_entity.type
_entity.pdbx_description
1 polymer ?
#
loop_
_entity_poly.entity_id
_entity_poly.type
_entity_poly.pdbx_seq_one_letter_code
_entity_poly.pdbx_strand_id
1 'polypeptide(L)'
;MSKVTVIGAGNVGATVANVLAHKDIVKEIVLVDIVGDLAKGKALDTWQQAPIDNYSTSLIGTSDYKDTANSDIVVITAGIPRKPGMSRDDLISTNANIVTSVVKSVLEYSKNP
;
A
#
# COMPACT_ATOMS: atom_id res chain seq x y z
N MET A 1 -1.35 2.65 17.49
CA MET A 1 -0.73 2.23 16.23
C MET A 1 -0.30 3.45 15.44
N SER A 2 0.93 3.54 15.02
CA SER A 2 1.45 4.77 14.44
C SER A 2 1.59 4.76 12.92
N LYS A 3 1.86 3.61 12.31
CA LYS A 3 2.13 3.54 10.86
C LYS A 3 1.62 2.26 10.23
N VAL A 4 0.86 2.41 9.14
CA VAL A 4 0.40 1.32 8.29
C VAL A 4 0.91 1.56 6.87
N THR A 5 1.52 0.55 6.27
CA THR A 5 1.92 0.57 4.88
C THR A 5 0.95 -0.29 4.06
N VAL A 6 0.47 0.24 2.95
CA VAL A 6 -0.36 -0.46 1.98
C VAL A 6 0.42 -0.62 0.68
N ILE A 7 0.66 -1.84 0.28
CA ILE A 7 1.40 -2.16 -0.95
C ILE A 7 0.41 -2.45 -2.08
N GLY A 8 0.49 -1.65 -3.11
CA GLY A 8 -0.41 -1.67 -4.25
C GLY A 8 -1.39 -0.52 -4.21
N ALA A 9 -1.30 0.39 -5.18
CA ALA A 9 -2.16 1.57 -5.30
C ALA A 9 -3.28 1.39 -6.33
N GLY A 10 -3.67 0.15 -6.59
CA GLY A 10 -4.85 -0.16 -7.39
C GLY A 10 -6.13 0.17 -6.62
N ASN A 11 -7.27 -0.25 -7.15
CA ASN A 11 -8.57 0.07 -6.53
C ASN A 11 -8.68 -0.44 -5.10
N VAL A 12 -8.22 -1.67 -4.84
CA VAL A 12 -8.31 -2.27 -3.49
C VAL A 12 -7.38 -1.55 -2.52
N GLY A 13 -6.11 -1.39 -2.87
CA GLY A 13 -5.13 -0.75 -1.99
C GLY A 13 -5.46 0.71 -1.68
N ALA A 14 -5.84 1.47 -2.69
CA ALA A 14 -6.25 2.87 -2.50
C ALA A 14 -7.50 2.98 -1.61
N THR A 15 -8.45 2.04 -1.76
CA THR A 15 -9.66 2.00 -0.92
C THR A 15 -9.32 1.65 0.53
N VAL A 16 -8.41 0.70 0.75
CA VAL A 16 -7.94 0.36 2.10
C VAL A 16 -7.34 1.60 2.77
N ALA A 17 -6.45 2.30 2.07
CA ALA A 17 -5.83 3.52 2.59
C ALA A 17 -6.87 4.59 2.91
N ASN A 18 -7.85 4.81 2.03
CA ASN A 18 -8.93 5.76 2.21
C ASN A 18 -9.78 5.44 3.45
N VAL A 19 -10.21 4.19 3.59
CA VAL A 19 -11.05 3.76 4.73
C VAL A 19 -10.26 3.89 6.05
N LEU A 20 -8.98 3.49 6.06
CA LEU A 20 -8.15 3.63 7.26
C LEU A 20 -7.98 5.10 7.66
N ALA A 21 -7.79 5.99 6.71
CA ALA A 21 -7.68 7.42 6.97
C ALA A 21 -8.95 7.97 7.61
N HIS A 22 -10.11 7.64 7.04
CA HIS A 22 -11.40 8.11 7.56
C HIS A 22 -11.72 7.58 8.96
N LYS A 23 -11.23 6.39 9.30
CA LYS A 23 -11.37 5.83 10.66
C LYS A 23 -10.47 6.52 11.68
N ASP A 24 -9.46 7.23 11.23
CA ASP A 24 -8.53 8.01 12.06
C ASP A 24 -7.90 7.21 13.21
N ILE A 25 -7.55 5.97 12.93
CA ILE A 25 -6.98 5.04 13.94
C ILE A 25 -5.47 4.89 13.85
N VAL A 26 -4.84 5.46 12.84
CA VAL A 26 -3.38 5.47 12.64
C VAL A 26 -2.90 6.87 12.36
N LYS A 27 -1.65 7.16 12.71
CA LYS A 27 -1.05 8.47 12.47
C LYS A 27 -0.60 8.66 11.04
N GLU A 28 -0.06 7.62 10.43
CA GLU A 28 0.55 7.68 9.11
C GLU A 28 0.20 6.47 8.28
N ILE A 29 -0.19 6.70 7.03
CA ILE A 29 -0.39 5.67 6.02
C ILE A 29 0.58 5.91 4.88
N VAL A 30 1.31 4.88 4.47
CA VAL A 30 2.19 4.91 3.31
C VAL A 30 1.60 4.00 2.24
N LEU A 31 1.28 4.57 1.10
CA LEU A 31 0.76 3.85 -0.07
C LEU A 31 1.91 3.63 -1.06
N VAL A 32 2.26 2.39 -1.33
CA VAL A 32 3.38 2.02 -2.19
C VAL A 32 2.88 1.40 -3.48
N ASP A 33 3.45 1.82 -4.60
CA ASP A 33 3.23 1.18 -5.90
C ASP A 33 4.49 1.32 -6.74
N ILE A 34 4.71 0.39 -7.67
CA ILE A 34 5.79 0.49 -8.64
C ILE A 34 5.62 1.71 -9.54
N VAL A 35 4.38 2.16 -9.74
CA VAL A 35 4.06 3.44 -10.39
C VAL A 35 3.94 4.50 -9.30
N GLY A 36 5.06 5.12 -8.94
CA GLY A 36 5.12 6.07 -7.83
C GLY A 36 4.17 7.25 -7.97
N ASP A 37 3.99 7.78 -9.17
CA ASP A 37 3.09 8.92 -9.42
C ASP A 37 1.62 8.54 -9.17
N LEU A 38 1.23 7.31 -9.48
CA LEU A 38 -0.11 6.81 -9.17
C LEU A 38 -0.34 6.78 -7.65
N ALA A 39 0.61 6.24 -6.90
CA ALA A 39 0.53 6.18 -5.44
C ALA A 39 0.47 7.59 -4.84
N LYS A 40 1.32 8.49 -5.30
CA LYS A 40 1.35 9.89 -4.84
C LYS A 40 0.04 10.61 -5.12
N GLY A 41 -0.51 10.47 -6.32
CA GLY A 41 -1.77 11.08 -6.69
C GLY A 41 -2.93 10.59 -5.84
N LYS A 42 -3.06 9.30 -5.66
CA LYS A 42 -4.13 8.71 -4.85
C LYS A 42 -4.00 9.06 -3.36
N ALA A 43 -2.78 9.07 -2.83
CA ALA A 43 -2.54 9.46 -1.45
C ALA A 43 -2.90 10.94 -1.23
N LEU A 44 -2.51 11.80 -2.14
CA LEU A 44 -2.82 13.23 -2.07
C LEU A 44 -4.34 13.48 -2.14
N ASP A 45 -5.03 12.85 -3.07
CA ASP A 45 -6.49 12.98 -3.21
C ASP A 45 -7.19 12.58 -1.92
N THR A 46 -6.79 11.48 -1.30
CA THR A 46 -7.37 11.04 -0.03
C THR A 46 -7.02 12.00 1.10
N TRP A 47 -5.77 12.44 1.19
CA TRP A 47 -5.34 13.32 2.28
C TRP A 47 -6.00 14.70 2.21
N GLN A 48 -6.30 15.19 1.02
CA GLN A 48 -7.01 16.46 0.84
C GLN A 48 -8.45 16.44 1.38
N GLN A 49 -9.01 15.28 1.65
CA GLN A 49 -10.32 15.12 2.29
C GLN A 49 -10.27 15.35 3.80
N ALA A 50 -9.10 15.35 4.42
CA ALA A 50 -8.95 15.43 5.87
C ALA A 50 -9.64 16.66 6.51
N PRO A 51 -9.54 17.87 5.97
CA PRO A 51 -10.23 19.01 6.56
C PRO A 51 -11.75 18.91 6.51
N ILE A 52 -12.30 18.24 5.50
CA ILE A 52 -13.74 18.07 5.30
C ILE A 52 -14.28 16.94 6.17
N ASP A 53 -13.57 15.82 6.21
CA ASP A 53 -13.99 14.57 6.86
C ASP A 53 -13.43 14.41 8.28
N ASN A 54 -12.71 15.41 8.79
CA ASN A 54 -12.21 15.47 10.17
C ASN A 54 -11.34 14.30 10.59
N TYR A 55 -10.30 13.96 9.81
CA TYR A 55 -9.29 13.02 10.27
C TYR A 55 -7.90 13.64 10.25
N SER A 56 -7.01 13.18 11.12
CA SER A 56 -5.65 13.69 11.27
C SER A 56 -4.58 12.75 10.70
N THR A 57 -4.97 11.58 10.22
CA THR A 57 -4.05 10.63 9.58
C THR A 57 -3.37 11.27 8.37
N SER A 58 -2.04 11.20 8.30
CA SER A 58 -1.31 11.63 7.12
C SER A 58 -1.16 10.47 6.13
N LEU A 59 -1.19 10.80 4.83
CA LEU A 59 -0.99 9.83 3.76
C LEU A 59 0.13 10.32 2.85
N ILE A 60 1.04 9.42 2.55
CA ILE A 60 2.04 9.63 1.49
C ILE A 60 2.00 8.50 0.49
N GLY A 61 2.30 8.81 -0.77
CA GLY A 61 2.46 7.83 -1.83
C GLY A 61 3.91 7.78 -2.28
N THR A 62 4.41 6.58 -2.56
CA THR A 62 5.81 6.40 -2.92
C THR A 62 6.01 5.13 -3.76
N SER A 63 7.14 5.05 -4.45
CA SER A 63 7.67 3.80 -5.01
C SER A 63 8.89 3.30 -4.24
N ASP A 64 9.35 4.05 -3.23
CA ASP A 64 10.55 3.73 -2.46
C ASP A 64 10.18 3.08 -1.12
N TYR A 65 10.67 1.87 -0.90
CA TYR A 65 10.42 1.13 0.34
C TYR A 65 11.07 1.73 1.58
N LYS A 66 11.99 2.67 1.44
CA LYS A 66 12.50 3.44 2.58
C LYS A 66 11.39 4.13 3.36
N ASP A 67 10.39 4.61 2.65
CA ASP A 67 9.28 5.32 3.26
C ASP A 67 8.39 4.40 4.11
N THR A 68 8.54 3.09 3.96
CA THR A 68 7.81 2.08 4.74
C THR A 68 8.48 1.74 6.07
N ALA A 69 9.62 2.34 6.37
CA ALA A 69 10.39 2.01 7.57
C ALA A 69 9.56 2.10 8.84
N ASN A 70 9.74 1.14 9.73
CA ASN A 70 9.07 1.06 11.02
C ASN A 70 7.55 0.97 10.95
N SER A 71 7.03 0.31 9.93
CA SER A 71 5.59 0.03 9.84
C SER A 71 5.15 -0.96 10.92
N ASP A 72 4.02 -0.69 11.53
CA ASP A 72 3.40 -1.57 12.51
C ASP A 72 2.59 -2.69 11.83
N ILE A 73 1.92 -2.33 10.74
CA ILE A 73 1.16 -3.26 9.91
C ILE A 73 1.48 -2.99 8.44
N VAL A 74 1.58 -4.05 7.67
CA VAL A 74 1.73 -3.98 6.22
C VAL A 74 0.60 -4.77 5.57
N VAL A 75 -0.17 -4.10 4.72
CA VAL A 75 -1.26 -4.70 3.94
C VAL A 75 -0.79 -4.85 2.51
N ILE A 76 -0.79 -6.07 1.99
CA ILE A 76 -0.30 -6.35 0.64
C ILE A 76 -1.50 -6.64 -0.27
N THR A 77 -1.72 -5.76 -1.24
CA THR A 77 -2.73 -5.92 -2.28
C THR A 77 -2.10 -6.04 -3.67
N ALA A 78 -0.77 -6.16 -3.71
CA ALA A 78 -0.01 -6.26 -4.95
C ALA A 78 -0.25 -7.61 -5.63
N GLY A 79 -0.21 -7.60 -6.95
CA GLY A 79 -0.39 -8.78 -7.78
C GLY A 79 -0.87 -8.36 -9.16
N ILE A 80 -0.93 -9.32 -10.08
CA ILE A 80 -1.46 -9.07 -11.41
C ILE A 80 -2.76 -9.86 -11.62
N PRO A 81 -3.70 -9.33 -12.42
CA PRO A 81 -4.89 -10.07 -12.79
C PRO A 81 -4.52 -11.16 -13.82
N ARG A 82 -5.40 -12.15 -13.95
CA ARG A 82 -5.25 -13.20 -14.95
C ARG A 82 -5.27 -12.60 -16.35
N LYS A 83 -4.25 -12.91 -17.14
CA LYS A 83 -4.15 -12.49 -18.54
C LYS A 83 -4.61 -13.60 -19.47
N PRO A 84 -5.10 -13.29 -20.69
CA PRO A 84 -5.44 -14.29 -21.70
C PRO A 84 -4.25 -15.22 -21.96
N GLY A 85 -4.50 -16.54 -22.05
CA GLY A 85 -3.46 -17.54 -22.25
C GLY A 85 -2.69 -17.96 -21.02
N MET A 86 -2.97 -17.35 -19.87
CA MET A 86 -2.33 -17.68 -18.59
C MET A 86 -3.13 -18.75 -17.87
N SER A 87 -2.47 -19.83 -17.46
CA SER A 87 -3.10 -20.85 -16.61
C SER A 87 -3.22 -20.35 -15.17
N ARG A 88 -4.04 -21.04 -14.38
CA ARG A 88 -4.17 -20.73 -12.95
C ARG A 88 -2.84 -20.92 -12.21
N ASP A 89 -2.09 -21.96 -12.57
CA ASP A 89 -0.78 -22.24 -11.98
C ASP A 89 0.23 -21.15 -12.34
N ASP A 90 0.21 -20.64 -13.57
CA ASP A 90 1.05 -19.51 -13.98
C ASP A 90 0.75 -18.27 -13.18
N LEU A 91 -0.53 -17.98 -12.94
CA LEU A 91 -0.97 -16.83 -12.15
C LEU A 91 -0.51 -16.96 -10.70
N ILE A 92 -0.65 -18.13 -10.10
CA ILE A 92 -0.21 -18.41 -8.72
C ILE A 92 1.30 -18.21 -8.59
N SER A 93 2.08 -18.79 -9.52
CA SER A 93 3.55 -18.62 -9.51
C SER A 93 3.97 -17.17 -9.65
N THR A 94 3.37 -16.44 -10.56
CA THR A 94 3.69 -15.04 -10.80
C THR A 94 3.36 -14.19 -9.57
N ASN A 95 2.19 -14.34 -9.00
CA ASN A 95 1.77 -13.58 -7.83
C ASN A 95 2.57 -13.99 -6.58
N ALA A 96 2.93 -15.27 -6.43
CA ALA A 96 3.79 -15.72 -5.35
C ALA A 96 5.17 -15.03 -5.40
N ASN A 97 5.74 -14.88 -6.59
CA ASN A 97 7.01 -14.18 -6.78
C ASN A 97 6.87 -12.69 -6.44
N ILE A 98 5.79 -12.04 -6.84
CA ILE A 98 5.52 -10.64 -6.53
C ILE A 98 5.41 -10.45 -5.02
N VAL A 99 4.59 -11.23 -4.34
CA VAL A 99 4.40 -11.13 -2.88
C VAL A 99 5.70 -11.42 -2.14
N THR A 100 6.47 -12.42 -2.56
CA THR A 100 7.76 -12.73 -1.94
C THR A 100 8.72 -11.55 -2.05
N SER A 101 8.81 -10.93 -3.22
CA SER A 101 9.66 -9.75 -3.45
C SER A 101 9.22 -8.58 -2.56
N VAL A 102 7.93 -8.33 -2.48
CA VAL A 102 7.35 -7.28 -1.64
C VAL A 102 7.69 -7.50 -0.16
N VAL A 103 7.48 -8.71 0.33
CA VAL A 103 7.78 -9.07 1.74
C VAL A 103 9.25 -8.85 2.05
N LYS A 104 10.14 -9.28 1.19
CA LYS A 104 11.59 -9.07 1.36
C LYS A 104 11.93 -7.58 1.42
N SER A 105 11.36 -6.78 0.53
CA SER A 105 11.61 -5.34 0.49
C SER A 105 11.10 -4.64 1.75
N VAL A 106 9.93 -5.02 2.24
CA VAL A 106 9.35 -4.49 3.48
C VAL A 106 10.23 -4.82 4.68
N LEU A 107 10.69 -6.07 4.78
CA LEU A 107 11.48 -6.52 5.93
C LEU A 107 12.88 -5.89 6.00
N GLU A 108 13.37 -5.30 4.92
CA GLU A 108 14.62 -4.52 4.96
C GLU A 108 14.47 -3.28 5.84
N TYR A 109 13.29 -2.69 5.94
CA TYR A 109 13.03 -1.42 6.61
C TYR A 109 12.12 -1.55 7.84
N SER A 110 11.38 -2.64 7.97
CA SER A 110 10.46 -2.88 9.09
C SER A 110 10.76 -4.26 9.69
N LYS A 111 11.25 -4.29 10.93
CA LYS A 111 11.72 -5.55 11.54
C LYS A 111 10.58 -6.44 12.06
N ASN A 112 9.53 -5.84 12.60
CA ASN A 112 8.41 -6.55 13.23
C ASN A 112 7.06 -5.92 12.83
N PRO A 113 6.77 -5.92 11.54
CA PRO A 113 5.51 -5.35 11.09
C PRO A 113 4.32 -6.21 11.49
#